data_3cd2a86c29f6561263ddd26bebd7e3ad
#
_entry.id   3cd2a86c29f6561263ddd26bebd7e3ad
#
_cell.length_a   1.000
_cell.length_b   1.000
_cell.length_c   1.000
_cell.angle_alpha   90.00
_cell.angle_beta   90.00
_cell.angle_gamma   90.00
#
_symmetry.space_group_name_H-M   'P 1'
#
loop_
_entity.id
_entity.type
_entity.pdbx_description
1 polymer ?
#
loop_
_entity_poly.entity_id
_entity_poly.type
_entity_poly.pdbx_seq_one_letter_code
_entity_poly.pdbx_strand_id
1 'polypeptide(L)'
;LFYMDRANYEKALKNEDDSTIVEQAITKDGEQNFSWHSESAYGGGGETNVDVEKNKNKRKAVYAMWSEDSKHIAITKVDNRKVKELWVINSIADPRPTLETYKYWMPGEKEAPIDHLIIVDMTAYTYKEINVSLFKDQDVAVWNKTNNVNTRDDEHKPSIWLGTNDKLYLSRTSRDLKKIDQCVVDIKTGAVKTLLEESLNTYVEIQKPGILKISEEFIEWSERDGWAHLYLYDK
;
A
#
# COMPACT_ATOMS: atom_id res chain seq x y z
N LEU A 1 2.79 -12.45 5.92
CA LEU A 1 4.05 -11.89 5.47
C LEU A 1 5.21 -12.79 5.89
N PHE A 2 6.10 -13.08 4.95
CA PHE A 2 7.28 -13.91 5.20
C PHE A 2 8.53 -13.14 4.77
N TYR A 3 9.61 -13.42 5.48
CA TYR A 3 10.94 -12.92 5.18
C TYR A 3 11.86 -14.07 4.80
N MET A 4 12.68 -13.84 3.80
CA MET A 4 13.75 -14.74 3.38
C MET A 4 15.06 -13.98 3.39
N ASP A 5 16.08 -14.51 4.02
CA ASP A 5 17.41 -13.92 3.99
C ASP A 5 18.10 -14.09 2.63
N ARG A 6 19.19 -13.38 2.43
CA ARG A 6 19.92 -13.40 1.17
C ARG A 6 20.36 -14.80 0.74
N ALA A 7 20.84 -15.61 1.68
CA ALA A 7 21.34 -16.95 1.36
C ALA A 7 20.23 -17.89 0.87
N ASN A 8 19.05 -17.81 1.50
CA ASN A 8 17.87 -18.55 1.07
C ASN A 8 17.29 -17.98 -0.25
N TYR A 9 17.32 -16.66 -0.43
CA TYR A 9 16.91 -16.04 -1.68
C TYR A 9 17.80 -16.47 -2.86
N GLU A 10 19.13 -16.55 -2.68
CA GLU A 10 20.05 -17.05 -3.70
C GLU A 10 19.84 -18.53 -4.05
N LYS A 11 19.34 -19.34 -3.10
CA LYS A 11 18.86 -20.71 -3.40
C LYS A 11 17.58 -20.67 -4.23
N ALA A 12 16.60 -19.87 -3.82
CA ALA A 12 15.33 -19.73 -4.53
C ALA A 12 15.49 -19.27 -5.98
N LEU A 13 16.45 -18.37 -6.25
CA LEU A 13 16.78 -17.96 -7.62
C LEU A 13 17.30 -19.10 -8.50
N LYS A 14 17.93 -20.11 -7.90
CA LYS A 14 18.45 -21.28 -8.63
C LYS A 14 17.38 -22.35 -8.79
N ASN A 15 16.59 -22.58 -7.77
CA ASN A 15 15.51 -23.55 -7.73
C ASN A 15 14.49 -23.13 -6.66
N GLU A 16 13.32 -22.65 -7.07
CA GLU A 16 12.27 -22.21 -6.15
C GLU A 16 11.67 -23.35 -5.32
N ASP A 17 11.81 -24.59 -5.79
CA ASP A 17 11.32 -25.81 -5.13
C ASP A 17 12.37 -26.46 -4.21
N ASP A 18 13.53 -25.82 -3.94
CA ASP A 18 14.54 -26.34 -3.06
C ASP A 18 14.01 -26.44 -1.62
N SER A 19 13.86 -27.68 -1.15
CA SER A 19 13.32 -27.97 0.19
C SER A 19 14.19 -27.47 1.36
N THR A 20 15.40 -26.99 1.09
CA THR A 20 16.30 -26.40 2.10
C THR A 20 16.11 -24.89 2.25
N ILE A 21 15.21 -24.28 1.49
CA ILE A 21 14.87 -22.87 1.64
C ILE A 21 14.10 -22.67 2.94
N VAL A 22 14.54 -21.69 3.73
CA VAL A 22 13.89 -21.32 5.00
C VAL A 22 13.30 -19.92 4.89
N GLU A 23 12.01 -19.82 5.15
CA GLU A 23 11.28 -18.55 5.29
C GLU A 23 10.86 -18.37 6.74
N GLN A 24 10.95 -17.12 7.23
CA GLN A 24 10.47 -16.75 8.56
C GLN A 24 9.13 -16.02 8.45
N ALA A 25 8.11 -16.47 9.16
CA ALA A 25 6.83 -15.80 9.19
C ALA A 25 6.89 -14.57 10.11
N ILE A 26 6.60 -13.40 9.56
CA ILE A 26 6.41 -12.14 10.31
C ILE A 26 4.94 -12.02 10.74
N THR A 27 3.98 -12.29 9.83
CA THR A 27 2.56 -12.33 10.16
C THR A 27 1.95 -13.69 9.80
N LYS A 28 0.83 -14.06 10.43
CA LYS A 28 0.13 -15.33 10.21
C LYS A 28 -1.37 -15.15 9.91
N ASP A 29 -1.77 -13.94 9.62
CA ASP A 29 -3.16 -13.49 9.48
C ASP A 29 -3.64 -13.36 8.03
N GLY A 30 -2.83 -13.85 7.08
CA GLY A 30 -3.19 -13.78 5.65
C GLY A 30 -4.29 -14.78 5.30
N GLU A 31 -5.33 -14.27 4.64
CA GLU A 31 -6.42 -15.06 4.06
C GLU A 31 -6.86 -14.46 2.72
N GLN A 32 -7.72 -15.15 2.00
CA GLN A 32 -8.24 -14.66 0.73
C GLN A 32 -8.95 -13.31 0.92
N ASN A 33 -8.69 -12.34 0.05
CA ASN A 33 -9.16 -10.95 0.12
C ASN A 33 -8.68 -10.18 1.37
N PHE A 34 -7.65 -10.69 2.06
CA PHE A 34 -7.01 -10.07 3.20
C PHE A 34 -5.54 -10.47 3.26
N SER A 35 -4.77 -10.05 2.28
CA SER A 35 -3.35 -10.38 2.15
C SER A 35 -2.47 -9.14 2.06
N TRP A 36 -1.19 -9.28 2.38
CA TRP A 36 -0.20 -8.21 2.22
C TRP A 36 0.26 -8.00 0.77
N HIS A 37 -0.29 -8.75 -0.14
CA HIS A 37 -0.22 -8.47 -1.56
C HIS A 37 -1.31 -7.47 -1.90
N SER A 38 -0.93 -6.32 -2.48
CA SER A 38 -1.88 -5.30 -2.91
C SER A 38 -2.72 -5.84 -4.07
N GLU A 39 -3.89 -6.40 -3.75
CA GLU A 39 -4.91 -6.65 -4.75
C GLU A 39 -5.68 -5.35 -4.93
N SER A 40 -5.83 -4.92 -6.19
CA SER A 40 -6.59 -3.71 -6.49
C SER A 40 -8.02 -3.85 -5.95
N ALA A 41 -8.47 -2.87 -5.17
CA ALA A 41 -9.86 -2.79 -4.71
C ALA A 41 -10.87 -2.58 -5.85
N TYR A 42 -10.39 -2.32 -7.05
CA TYR A 42 -11.19 -1.97 -8.25
C TYR A 42 -11.10 -3.01 -9.37
N GLY A 43 -11.13 -4.27 -9.02
CA GLY A 43 -11.07 -5.34 -10.00
C GLY A 43 -9.63 -5.69 -10.36
N GLY A 44 -9.36 -6.95 -10.25
CA GLY A 44 -8.05 -7.53 -10.42
C GLY A 44 -7.46 -7.24 -11.78
N GLY A 45 -6.17 -7.19 -11.84
CA GLY A 45 -5.39 -7.02 -13.06
C GLY A 45 -5.47 -8.22 -14.00
N GLY A 46 -6.67 -8.62 -14.41
CA GLY A 46 -6.85 -9.61 -15.48
C GLY A 46 -6.68 -11.09 -15.11
N GLU A 47 -6.55 -11.44 -13.83
CA GLU A 47 -6.59 -12.84 -13.41
C GLU A 47 -8.03 -13.40 -13.55
N THR A 48 -8.18 -14.52 -14.27
CA THR A 48 -9.45 -15.24 -14.36
C THR A 48 -9.71 -16.04 -13.08
N ASN A 49 -10.96 -16.47 -12.85
CA ASN A 49 -11.28 -17.36 -11.73
C ASN A 49 -10.42 -18.64 -11.75
N VAL A 50 -10.07 -19.12 -12.92
CA VAL A 50 -9.18 -20.28 -13.12
C VAL A 50 -7.77 -19.96 -12.65
N ASP A 51 -7.25 -18.76 -12.97
CA ASP A 51 -5.93 -18.33 -12.55
C ASP A 51 -5.86 -18.12 -11.04
N VAL A 52 -6.89 -17.50 -10.45
CA VAL A 52 -7.01 -17.31 -8.99
C VAL A 52 -6.96 -18.66 -8.28
N GLU A 53 -7.76 -19.66 -8.73
CA GLU A 53 -7.75 -21.00 -8.14
C GLU A 53 -6.40 -21.71 -8.30
N LYS A 54 -5.80 -21.63 -9.49
CA LYS A 54 -4.48 -22.20 -9.78
C LYS A 54 -3.36 -21.59 -8.93
N ASN A 55 -3.45 -20.28 -8.67
CA ASN A 55 -2.41 -19.51 -7.98
C ASN A 55 -2.69 -19.30 -6.49
N LYS A 56 -3.79 -19.83 -5.94
CA LYS A 56 -4.22 -19.55 -4.55
C LYS A 56 -3.18 -19.86 -3.47
N ASN A 57 -2.33 -20.85 -3.72
CA ASN A 57 -1.26 -21.24 -2.78
C ASN A 57 0.11 -20.68 -3.17
N LYS A 58 0.19 -19.93 -4.27
CA LYS A 58 1.45 -19.39 -4.77
C LYS A 58 1.87 -18.17 -3.93
N ARG A 59 3.15 -18.11 -3.57
CA ARG A 59 3.71 -16.92 -2.91
C ARG A 59 3.63 -15.72 -3.85
N LYS A 60 3.12 -14.62 -3.34
CA LYS A 60 3.05 -13.35 -4.07
C LYS A 60 4.02 -12.34 -3.45
N ALA A 61 4.63 -11.51 -4.31
CA ALA A 61 5.49 -10.44 -3.84
C ALA A 61 4.67 -9.36 -3.12
N VAL A 62 5.24 -8.78 -2.08
CA VAL A 62 4.65 -7.66 -1.36
C VAL A 62 5.28 -6.35 -1.81
N TYR A 63 4.47 -5.29 -1.88
CA TYR A 63 4.98 -3.96 -2.10
C TYR A 63 5.40 -3.35 -0.77
N ALA A 64 6.71 -3.33 -0.51
CA ALA A 64 7.29 -2.83 0.71
C ALA A 64 8.00 -1.49 0.48
N MET A 65 7.71 -0.51 1.33
CA MET A 65 8.37 0.79 1.34
C MET A 65 9.41 0.82 2.47
N TRP A 66 10.67 0.97 2.12
CA TRP A 66 11.78 0.88 3.05
C TRP A 66 12.11 2.21 3.72
N SER A 67 12.58 2.16 4.98
CA SER A 67 13.31 3.29 5.57
C SER A 67 14.65 3.51 4.88
N GLU A 68 15.21 4.72 4.92
CA GLU A 68 16.51 4.99 4.30
C GLU A 68 17.64 4.12 4.89
N ASP A 69 17.58 3.78 6.18
CA ASP A 69 18.55 2.92 6.86
C ASP A 69 18.27 1.41 6.70
N SER A 70 17.24 1.04 5.96
CA SER A 70 16.81 -0.33 5.69
C SER A 70 16.46 -1.16 6.95
N LYS A 71 16.16 -0.52 8.08
CA LYS A 71 15.77 -1.22 9.31
C LYS A 71 14.28 -1.40 9.46
N HIS A 72 13.48 -0.63 8.76
CA HIS A 72 12.02 -0.73 8.81
C HIS A 72 11.43 -0.80 7.41
N ILE A 73 10.28 -1.46 7.31
CA ILE A 73 9.44 -1.41 6.12
C ILE A 73 8.01 -1.04 6.51
N ALA A 74 7.36 -0.24 5.67
CA ALA A 74 5.94 0.04 5.74
C ALA A 74 5.23 -0.76 4.64
N ILE A 75 4.12 -1.40 5.00
CA ILE A 75 3.33 -2.21 4.08
C ILE A 75 1.85 -1.88 4.31
N THR A 76 1.13 -1.64 3.21
CA THR A 76 -0.31 -1.49 3.22
C THR A 76 -1.00 -2.80 2.84
N LYS A 77 -2.19 -3.01 3.35
CA LYS A 77 -3.06 -4.15 3.05
C LYS A 77 -4.50 -3.67 2.99
N VAL A 78 -5.25 -4.21 2.05
CA VAL A 78 -6.67 -3.89 1.88
C VAL A 78 -7.51 -5.08 2.33
N ASP A 79 -8.46 -4.85 3.22
CA ASP A 79 -9.46 -5.84 3.63
C ASP A 79 -10.69 -5.76 2.71
N ASN A 80 -10.76 -6.69 1.77
CA ASN A 80 -11.87 -6.82 0.83
C ASN A 80 -12.85 -7.94 1.19
N ARG A 81 -12.73 -8.58 2.35
CA ARG A 81 -13.56 -9.76 2.72
C ARG A 81 -15.05 -9.48 2.70
N LYS A 82 -15.47 -8.28 3.09
CA LYS A 82 -16.88 -7.87 3.12
C LYS A 82 -17.35 -7.21 1.83
N VAL A 83 -16.44 -6.84 0.93
CA VAL A 83 -16.78 -6.24 -0.37
C VAL A 83 -17.51 -7.30 -1.20
N LYS A 84 -18.61 -6.90 -1.86
CA LYS A 84 -19.39 -7.79 -2.72
C LYS A 84 -18.65 -8.07 -4.02
N GLU A 85 -19.11 -9.10 -4.71
CA GLU A 85 -18.57 -9.52 -5.99
C GLU A 85 -19.37 -8.92 -7.14
N LEU A 86 -18.65 -8.48 -8.16
CA LEU A 86 -19.18 -8.20 -9.48
C LEU A 86 -18.96 -9.44 -10.37
N TRP A 87 -19.95 -9.73 -11.20
CA TRP A 87 -19.93 -10.86 -12.11
C TRP A 87 -19.84 -10.37 -13.55
N VAL A 88 -18.90 -10.91 -14.29
CA VAL A 88 -18.69 -10.61 -15.70
C VAL A 88 -18.64 -11.89 -16.50
N ILE A 89 -19.33 -11.93 -17.63
CA ILE A 89 -19.26 -13.06 -18.56
C ILE A 89 -18.17 -12.77 -19.59
N ASN A 90 -17.11 -13.60 -19.58
CA ASN A 90 -16.14 -13.60 -20.66
C ASN A 90 -16.73 -14.40 -21.84
N SER A 91 -17.38 -13.70 -22.76
CA SER A 91 -18.11 -14.30 -23.88
C SER A 91 -17.19 -14.85 -24.97
N ILE A 92 -15.93 -14.47 -25.00
CA ILE A 92 -14.93 -14.89 -26.00
C ILE A 92 -14.00 -15.98 -25.49
N ALA A 93 -14.22 -16.48 -24.27
CA ALA A 93 -13.41 -17.57 -23.73
C ALA A 93 -13.63 -18.87 -24.55
N ASP A 94 -12.54 -19.63 -24.80
CA ASP A 94 -12.53 -20.89 -25.54
C ASP A 94 -12.34 -22.05 -24.56
N PRO A 95 -13.11 -23.16 -24.67
CA PRO A 95 -14.10 -23.49 -25.68
C PRO A 95 -15.52 -22.99 -25.40
N ARG A 96 -15.76 -22.33 -24.28
CA ARG A 96 -17.08 -21.80 -23.87
C ARG A 96 -16.94 -20.52 -23.05
N PRO A 97 -17.96 -19.65 -23.06
CA PRO A 97 -18.02 -18.52 -22.15
C PRO A 97 -17.82 -18.91 -20.69
N THR A 98 -17.08 -18.10 -19.94
CA THR A 98 -16.83 -18.30 -18.51
C THR A 98 -17.43 -17.16 -17.68
N LEU A 99 -17.79 -17.46 -16.44
CA LEU A 99 -18.18 -16.46 -15.45
C LEU A 99 -16.95 -16.06 -14.66
N GLU A 100 -16.64 -14.76 -14.69
CA GLU A 100 -15.56 -14.18 -13.88
C GLU A 100 -16.17 -13.37 -12.72
N THR A 101 -15.62 -13.54 -11.53
CA THR A 101 -16.06 -12.83 -10.33
C THR A 101 -14.86 -12.16 -9.67
N TYR A 102 -15.05 -10.93 -9.19
CA TYR A 102 -14.03 -10.20 -8.45
C TYR A 102 -14.67 -9.23 -7.47
N LYS A 103 -13.93 -8.88 -6.42
CA LYS A 103 -14.40 -7.90 -5.45
C LYS A 103 -14.50 -6.54 -6.12
N TYR A 104 -15.67 -5.93 -6.07
CA TYR A 104 -15.92 -4.62 -6.66
C TYR A 104 -16.92 -3.84 -5.82
N TRP A 105 -16.51 -2.70 -5.37
CA TRP A 105 -17.29 -1.84 -4.51
C TRP A 105 -18.09 -0.83 -5.33
N MET A 106 -19.41 -1.02 -5.40
CA MET A 106 -20.29 -0.16 -6.15
C MET A 106 -20.62 1.13 -5.38
N PRO A 107 -20.90 2.24 -6.10
CA PRO A 107 -21.41 3.45 -5.47
C PRO A 107 -22.66 3.16 -4.63
N GLY A 108 -22.69 3.70 -3.41
CA GLY A 108 -23.82 3.52 -2.48
C GLY A 108 -23.80 2.23 -1.65
N GLU A 109 -22.90 1.28 -1.90
CA GLU A 109 -22.77 0.11 -1.04
C GLU A 109 -22.18 0.48 0.32
N LYS A 110 -22.63 -0.25 1.36
CA LYS A 110 -22.22 0.00 2.74
C LYS A 110 -20.82 -0.55 3.05
N GLU A 111 -20.53 -1.74 2.51
CA GLU A 111 -19.29 -2.46 2.80
C GLU A 111 -18.22 -2.04 1.78
N ALA A 112 -17.24 -1.31 2.27
CA ALA A 112 -16.10 -0.79 1.50
C ALA A 112 -14.82 -1.57 1.81
N PRO A 113 -13.79 -1.49 0.94
CA PRO A 113 -12.43 -1.85 1.30
C PRO A 113 -11.97 -1.11 2.55
N ILE A 114 -11.16 -1.76 3.38
CA ILE A 114 -10.57 -1.13 4.58
C ILE A 114 -9.05 -1.23 4.48
N ASP A 115 -8.40 -0.07 4.50
CA ASP A 115 -6.95 0.01 4.46
C ASP A 115 -6.33 -0.20 5.83
N HIS A 116 -5.32 -1.04 5.88
CA HIS A 116 -4.46 -1.29 7.02
C HIS A 116 -3.02 -0.90 6.70
N LEU A 117 -2.29 -0.43 7.69
CA LEU A 117 -0.87 -0.13 7.61
C LEU A 117 -0.13 -0.82 8.73
N ILE A 118 0.94 -1.54 8.39
CA ILE A 118 1.92 -2.00 9.38
C ILE A 118 3.29 -1.40 9.13
N ILE A 119 4.04 -1.30 10.22
CA ILE A 119 5.48 -1.05 10.19
C ILE A 119 6.16 -2.28 10.77
N VAL A 120 7.09 -2.85 10.02
CA VAL A 120 7.89 -4.00 10.42
C VAL A 120 9.29 -3.54 10.79
N ASP A 121 9.77 -3.95 11.95
CA ASP A 121 11.17 -3.85 12.34
C ASP A 121 11.94 -5.05 11.76
N MET A 122 12.81 -4.78 10.79
CA MET A 122 13.58 -5.80 10.09
C MET A 122 14.79 -6.30 10.88
N THR A 123 15.07 -5.74 12.05
CA THR A 123 16.10 -6.25 12.97
C THR A 123 15.53 -7.24 13.97
N ALA A 124 14.32 -7.00 14.43
CA ALA A 124 13.60 -7.85 15.40
C ALA A 124 12.60 -8.80 14.74
N TYR A 125 12.27 -8.61 13.46
CA TYR A 125 11.22 -9.32 12.71
C TYR A 125 9.85 -9.27 13.40
N THR A 126 9.56 -8.12 13.99
CA THR A 126 8.28 -7.82 14.64
C THR A 126 7.55 -6.73 13.86
N TYR A 127 6.24 -6.66 14.01
CA TYR A 127 5.47 -5.62 13.38
C TYR A 127 4.55 -4.89 14.35
N LYS A 128 4.17 -3.69 13.97
CA LYS A 128 3.19 -2.86 14.65
C LYS A 128 2.14 -2.41 13.66
N GLU A 129 0.88 -2.63 13.97
CA GLU A 129 -0.22 -2.07 13.22
C GLU A 129 -0.42 -0.59 13.63
N ILE A 130 -0.58 0.27 12.62
CA ILE A 130 -0.76 1.70 12.80
C ILE A 130 -2.24 2.03 12.66
N ASN A 131 -2.81 2.67 13.67
CA ASN A 131 -4.18 3.12 13.59
C ASN A 131 -4.29 4.34 12.67
N VAL A 132 -4.63 4.11 11.41
CA VAL A 132 -4.81 5.14 10.39
C VAL A 132 -6.27 5.58 10.21
N SER A 133 -7.20 5.01 10.97
CA SER A 133 -8.64 5.26 10.83
C SER A 133 -9.00 6.71 11.17
N LEU A 134 -9.72 7.39 10.29
CA LEU A 134 -10.32 8.71 10.49
C LEU A 134 -11.63 8.86 9.73
N PHE A 135 -11.59 8.86 8.40
CA PHE A 135 -12.79 8.98 7.57
C PHE A 135 -13.41 7.61 7.35
N LYS A 136 -14.73 7.58 7.29
CA LYS A 136 -15.41 6.35 6.84
C LYS A 136 -15.04 6.05 5.38
N ASP A 137 -14.69 4.79 5.11
CA ASP A 137 -14.38 4.30 3.75
C ASP A 137 -13.22 5.10 3.10
N GLN A 138 -12.22 5.47 3.87
CA GLN A 138 -11.05 6.23 3.44
C GLN A 138 -10.08 5.40 2.61
N ASP A 139 -9.30 6.08 1.79
CA ASP A 139 -8.09 5.56 1.16
C ASP A 139 -6.85 6.04 1.94
N VAL A 140 -5.86 5.17 2.10
CA VAL A 140 -4.61 5.47 2.81
C VAL A 140 -3.42 5.25 1.89
N ALA A 141 -2.70 6.32 1.61
CA ALA A 141 -1.50 6.27 0.80
C ALA A 141 -0.26 6.63 1.60
N VAL A 142 0.71 5.73 1.65
CA VAL A 142 2.05 6.03 2.20
C VAL A 142 2.87 6.74 1.13
N TRP A 143 3.37 7.92 1.47
CA TRP A 143 4.19 8.69 0.56
C TRP A 143 5.59 8.07 0.41
N ASN A 144 5.99 7.83 -0.81
CA ASN A 144 7.25 7.19 -1.13
C ASN A 144 7.97 7.90 -2.28
N LYS A 145 9.24 7.61 -2.41
CA LYS A 145 10.07 7.97 -3.56
C LYS A 145 10.69 6.69 -4.14
N THR A 146 10.76 6.61 -5.45
CA THR A 146 11.57 5.59 -6.11
C THR A 146 12.99 6.12 -6.26
N ASN A 147 13.97 5.30 -5.99
CA ASN A 147 15.36 5.68 -6.17
C ASN A 147 15.67 5.71 -7.69
N ASN A 148 15.71 6.90 -8.28
CA ASN A 148 15.97 7.13 -9.71
C ASN A 148 17.47 7.08 -10.05
N VAL A 149 18.23 6.19 -9.44
CA VAL A 149 19.58 5.92 -9.91
C VAL A 149 19.46 5.30 -11.31
N ASN A 150 20.27 5.74 -12.27
CA ASN A 150 20.38 5.12 -13.60
C ASN A 150 20.97 3.71 -13.44
N THR A 151 20.13 2.78 -13.07
CA THR A 151 20.41 1.36 -12.94
C THR A 151 19.89 0.64 -14.18
N ARG A 152 20.38 -0.55 -14.43
CA ARG A 152 19.86 -1.41 -15.48
C ARG A 152 18.36 -1.67 -15.26
N ASP A 153 17.62 -1.84 -16.36
CA ASP A 153 16.16 -2.02 -16.29
C ASP A 153 15.72 -3.31 -15.55
N ASP A 154 16.64 -4.28 -15.44
CA ASP A 154 16.44 -5.56 -14.76
C ASP A 154 16.77 -5.51 -13.25
N GLU A 155 17.28 -4.38 -12.73
CA GLU A 155 17.57 -4.25 -11.31
C GLU A 155 16.34 -3.84 -10.51
N HIS A 156 16.10 -4.54 -9.40
CA HIS A 156 15.05 -4.18 -8.47
C HIS A 156 15.34 -2.81 -7.82
N LYS A 157 14.42 -1.86 -8.00
CA LYS A 157 14.50 -0.53 -7.39
C LYS A 157 13.64 -0.49 -6.13
N PRO A 158 14.24 -0.45 -4.93
CA PRO A 158 13.43 -0.39 -3.72
C PRO A 158 12.63 0.92 -3.66
N SER A 159 11.39 0.83 -3.24
CA SER A 159 10.59 1.98 -2.87
C SER A 159 10.99 2.41 -1.46
N ILE A 160 11.31 3.70 -1.30
CA ILE A 160 11.69 4.29 -0.02
C ILE A 160 10.58 5.25 0.40
N TRP A 161 10.13 5.18 1.63
CA TRP A 161 9.11 6.13 2.10
C TRP A 161 9.66 7.56 2.18
N LEU A 162 8.78 8.54 2.07
CA LEU A 162 9.13 9.92 2.39
C LEU A 162 9.17 10.09 3.91
N GLY A 163 10.12 10.89 4.38
CA GLY A 163 10.35 11.16 5.80
C GLY A 163 11.76 10.81 6.23
N THR A 164 11.91 10.44 7.48
CA THR A 164 13.16 10.07 8.12
C THR A 164 13.10 8.61 8.61
N ASN A 165 14.16 8.07 9.21
CA ASN A 165 14.15 6.71 9.74
C ASN A 165 13.16 6.52 10.91
N ASP A 166 12.79 7.60 11.58
CA ASP A 166 11.86 7.63 12.71
C ASP A 166 10.48 8.20 12.38
N LYS A 167 10.28 8.71 11.16
CA LYS A 167 9.03 9.32 10.69
C LYS A 167 8.64 8.86 9.30
N LEU A 168 7.38 8.53 9.12
CA LEU A 168 6.76 8.16 7.85
C LEU A 168 5.63 9.13 7.55
N TYR A 169 5.52 9.59 6.31
CA TYR A 169 4.40 10.43 5.88
C TYR A 169 3.38 9.63 5.09
N LEU A 170 2.10 9.92 5.34
CA LEU A 170 0.97 9.32 4.65
C LEU A 170 -0.15 10.32 4.44
N SER A 171 -1.07 10.02 3.54
CA SER A 171 -2.35 10.72 3.46
C SER A 171 -3.51 9.78 3.76
N ARG A 172 -4.61 10.37 4.24
CA ARG A 172 -5.94 9.75 4.33
C ARG A 172 -6.89 10.58 3.51
N THR A 173 -7.59 9.95 2.59
CA THR A 173 -8.51 10.65 1.68
C THR A 173 -9.92 10.11 1.87
N SER A 174 -10.90 11.00 2.02
CA SER A 174 -12.29 10.60 2.13
C SER A 174 -12.79 9.98 0.82
N ARG A 175 -13.76 9.06 0.90
CA ARG A 175 -14.35 8.37 -0.25
C ARG A 175 -14.88 9.32 -1.33
N ASP A 176 -15.47 10.43 -0.93
CA ASP A 176 -16.02 11.42 -1.86
C ASP A 176 -14.96 12.37 -2.43
N LEU A 177 -13.68 12.14 -2.10
CA LEU A 177 -12.52 12.93 -2.52
C LEU A 177 -12.61 14.41 -2.16
N LYS A 178 -13.38 14.76 -1.14
CA LYS A 178 -13.55 16.15 -0.69
C LYS A 178 -12.68 16.53 0.49
N LYS A 179 -12.06 15.55 1.15
CA LYS A 179 -11.21 15.75 2.31
C LYS A 179 -9.95 14.94 2.19
N ILE A 180 -8.83 15.55 2.52
CA ILE A 180 -7.54 14.91 2.65
C ILE A 180 -6.84 15.37 3.92
N ASP A 181 -6.27 14.41 4.66
CA ASP A 181 -5.34 14.66 5.75
C ASP A 181 -3.94 14.24 5.32
N GLN A 182 -2.99 15.13 5.48
CA GLN A 182 -1.57 14.79 5.42
C GLN A 182 -1.08 14.50 6.84
N CYS A 183 -0.48 13.34 7.03
CA CYS A 183 -0.12 12.84 8.35
C CYS A 183 1.34 12.44 8.44
N VAL A 184 1.87 12.49 9.65
CA VAL A 184 3.14 11.87 10.02
C VAL A 184 2.91 10.78 11.04
N VAL A 185 3.60 9.64 10.88
CA VAL A 185 3.63 8.54 11.82
C VAL A 185 4.98 8.53 12.51
N ASP A 186 4.98 8.53 13.83
CA ASP A 186 6.16 8.24 14.64
C ASP A 186 6.39 6.72 14.64
N ILE A 187 7.50 6.27 14.08
CA ILE A 187 7.80 4.83 13.89
C ILE A 187 7.92 4.11 15.23
N LYS A 188 8.50 4.77 16.23
CA LYS A 188 8.74 4.16 17.54
C LYS A 188 7.44 3.93 18.32
N THR A 189 6.56 4.92 18.34
CA THR A 189 5.31 4.86 19.10
C THR A 189 4.13 4.31 18.30
N GLY A 190 4.13 4.50 16.99
CA GLY A 190 3.00 4.25 16.10
C GLY A 190 1.95 5.37 16.12
N ALA A 191 2.26 6.49 16.79
CA ALA A 191 1.34 7.63 16.87
C ALA A 191 1.21 8.32 15.50
N VAL A 192 -0.02 8.60 15.09
CA VAL A 192 -0.35 9.35 13.87
C VAL A 192 -0.73 10.77 14.27
N LYS A 193 -0.02 11.76 13.70
CA LYS A 193 -0.33 13.18 13.86
C LYS A 193 -0.73 13.76 12.52
N THR A 194 -1.88 14.42 12.45
CA THR A 194 -2.27 15.21 11.29
C THR A 194 -1.43 16.49 11.23
N LEU A 195 -0.83 16.75 10.09
CA LEU A 195 -0.05 17.95 9.81
C LEU A 195 -0.88 18.98 9.07
N LEU A 196 -1.70 18.54 8.14
CA LEU A 196 -2.54 19.38 7.31
C LEU A 196 -3.87 18.68 7.05
N GLU A 197 -4.94 19.46 7.12
CA GLU A 197 -6.28 19.08 6.70
C GLU A 197 -6.72 19.99 5.55
N GLU A 198 -7.18 19.40 4.46
CA GLU A 198 -7.77 20.14 3.36
C GLU A 198 -9.15 19.62 3.02
N SER A 199 -10.08 20.54 2.75
CA SER A 199 -11.45 20.21 2.44
C SER A 199 -12.02 21.20 1.41
N LEU A 200 -12.52 20.67 0.31
CA LEU A 200 -13.23 21.44 -0.71
C LEU A 200 -14.65 20.88 -0.89
N ASN A 201 -15.58 21.73 -1.31
CA ASN A 201 -16.94 21.29 -1.60
C ASN A 201 -17.08 20.56 -2.94
N THR A 202 -16.02 20.54 -3.73
CA THR A 202 -15.93 19.87 -5.05
C THR A 202 -15.05 18.64 -4.96
N TYR A 203 -13.76 18.80 -5.19
CA TYR A 203 -12.77 17.74 -5.29
C TYR A 203 -11.42 18.27 -4.81
N VAL A 204 -10.74 17.53 -3.95
CA VAL A 204 -9.37 17.83 -3.54
C VAL A 204 -8.43 17.05 -4.44
N GLU A 205 -7.55 17.75 -5.15
CA GLU A 205 -6.51 17.11 -5.93
C GLU A 205 -5.40 16.60 -5.01
N ILE A 206 -5.14 15.29 -5.09
CA ILE A 206 -4.16 14.63 -4.24
C ILE A 206 -2.78 14.84 -4.84
N GLN A 207 -1.96 15.62 -4.16
CA GLN A 207 -0.57 15.84 -4.54
C GLN A 207 0.36 15.32 -3.44
N LYS A 208 1.51 14.80 -3.87
CA LYS A 208 2.55 14.33 -2.96
C LYS A 208 3.28 15.54 -2.35
N PRO A 209 3.37 15.67 -1.03
CA PRO A 209 4.04 16.79 -0.42
C PRO A 209 5.55 16.78 -0.71
N GLY A 210 6.12 17.95 -0.90
CA GLY A 210 7.56 18.15 -1.01
C GLY A 210 8.18 18.33 0.37
N ILE A 211 8.95 17.35 0.86
CA ILE A 211 9.58 17.44 2.18
C ILE A 211 11.00 17.98 2.04
N LEU A 212 11.30 19.05 2.78
CA LEU A 212 12.62 19.65 2.82
C LEU A 212 13.51 18.91 3.82
N LYS A 213 14.53 18.24 3.34
CA LYS A 213 15.38 17.33 4.15
C LYS A 213 16.11 18.02 5.33
N ILE A 214 16.44 19.29 5.18
CA ILE A 214 17.28 20.00 6.16
C ILE A 214 16.45 20.52 7.34
N SER A 215 15.27 21.10 7.05
CA SER A 215 14.43 21.76 8.05
C SER A 215 13.26 20.92 8.54
N GLU A 216 12.98 19.79 7.87
CA GLU A 216 11.75 18.98 8.03
C GLU A 216 10.46 19.77 7.70
N GLU A 217 10.59 20.99 7.17
CA GLU A 217 9.47 21.71 6.59
C GLU A 217 8.93 20.96 5.39
N PHE A 218 7.68 21.16 5.06
CA PHE A 218 7.10 20.57 3.86
C PHE A 218 6.36 21.61 3.02
N ILE A 219 6.39 21.39 1.71
CA ILE A 219 5.66 22.20 0.74
C ILE A 219 4.47 21.40 0.27
N GLU A 220 3.30 21.99 0.37
CA GLU A 220 2.05 21.42 -0.10
C GLU A 220 1.48 22.26 -1.23
N TRP A 221 0.97 21.59 -2.27
CA TRP A 221 0.18 22.21 -3.30
C TRP A 221 -1.30 22.19 -2.86
N SER A 222 -1.98 23.31 -2.96
CA SER A 222 -3.37 23.40 -2.51
C SER A 222 -4.14 24.47 -3.27
N GLU A 223 -5.44 24.23 -3.48
CA GLU A 223 -6.40 25.16 -4.08
C GLU A 223 -7.36 25.77 -3.06
N ARG A 224 -6.99 25.78 -1.78
CA ARG A 224 -7.85 26.22 -0.65
C ARG A 224 -8.40 27.63 -0.77
N ASP A 225 -7.75 28.50 -1.50
CA ASP A 225 -8.15 29.89 -1.75
C ASP A 225 -8.68 30.11 -3.17
N GLY A 226 -8.99 29.03 -3.91
CA GLY A 226 -9.60 29.05 -5.22
C GLY A 226 -8.61 28.94 -6.39
N TRP A 227 -7.31 29.02 -6.14
CA TRP A 227 -6.24 28.88 -7.12
C TRP A 227 -5.14 27.98 -6.59
N ALA A 228 -4.44 27.32 -7.49
CA ALA A 228 -3.31 26.46 -7.13
C ALA A 228 -2.10 27.25 -6.66
N HIS A 229 -1.71 27.06 -5.41
CA HIS A 229 -0.53 27.68 -4.81
C HIS A 229 0.31 26.65 -4.07
N LEU A 230 1.58 26.97 -3.87
CA LEU A 230 2.48 26.24 -2.99
C LEU A 230 2.51 26.88 -1.62
N TYR A 231 2.26 26.10 -0.59
CA TYR A 231 2.29 26.52 0.81
C TYR A 231 3.45 25.85 1.53
N LEU A 232 4.22 26.64 2.26
CA LEU A 232 5.30 26.13 3.13
C LEU A 232 4.76 25.99 4.56
N TYR A 233 4.98 24.83 5.15
CA TYR A 233 4.61 24.51 6.52
C TYR A 233 5.83 24.22 7.37
N ASP A 234 5.79 24.66 8.61
CA ASP A 234 6.73 24.27 9.65
C ASP A 234 6.54 22.79 10.01
N LYS A 235 7.57 22.19 10.66
CA LYS A 235 7.53 20.82 11.13
C LYS A 235 6.58 20.55 12.30
#